data_e952418b5ad9a940cf4e20bd77787270
#
_entry.id   e952418b5ad9a940cf4e20bd77787270
#
_cell.length_a   1.000
_cell.length_b   1.000
_cell.length_c   1.000
_cell.angle_alpha   90.00
_cell.angle_beta   90.00
_cell.angle_gamma   90.00
#
_symmetry.space_group_name_H-M   'P 1'
#
loop_
_entity.id
_entity.type
_entity.pdbx_description
1 polymer ?
#
loop_
_entity_poly.entity_id
_entity_poly.type
_entity_poly.pdbx_seq_one_letter_code
_entity_poly.pdbx_strand_id
1 'polypeptide(L)' 'MKQSTYKNRDELPMFLTVMEVAGLLGISRASAYELVREENFPKLKIVQGRTIIPRDRLLEWLDEQTRYNRI' A
#
# COMPACT_ATOMS: atom_id res chain seq x y z
N MET A 1 12.94 -15.10 5.30
CA MET A 1 12.01 -14.23 4.64
C MET A 1 11.34 -13.27 5.59
N LYS A 2 11.24 -12.04 5.15
CA LYS A 2 10.65 -11.04 5.99
C LYS A 2 9.14 -11.14 6.02
N GLN A 3 8.58 -11.09 7.18
CA GLN A 3 7.15 -11.19 7.32
C GLN A 3 6.52 -9.85 7.60
N SER A 4 5.29 -9.70 7.16
CA SER A 4 4.54 -8.51 7.45
C SER A 4 4.20 -8.45 8.94
N THR A 5 4.13 -7.26 9.48
CA THR A 5 3.73 -7.06 10.85
C THR A 5 2.27 -7.48 11.05
N TYR A 6 1.48 -7.39 10.00
CA TYR A 6 0.04 -7.65 10.09
C TYR A 6 -0.28 -9.03 9.56
N LYS A 7 -1.18 -9.71 10.24
CA LYS A 7 -1.53 -11.07 9.89
C LYS A 7 -2.74 -11.18 8.99
N ASN A 8 -3.62 -10.23 9.05
CA ASN A 8 -4.78 -10.23 8.18
C ASN A 8 -5.27 -8.81 8.01
N ARG A 9 -6.20 -8.64 7.08
CA ARG A 9 -6.61 -7.31 6.69
C ARG A 9 -7.30 -6.55 7.83
N ASP A 10 -7.93 -7.26 8.74
CA ASP A 10 -8.65 -6.60 9.83
C ASP A 10 -7.72 -5.97 10.84
N GLU A 11 -6.46 -6.40 10.86
CA GLU A 11 -5.48 -5.83 11.77
C GLU A 11 -4.84 -4.56 11.23
N LEU A 12 -5.04 -4.27 9.96
CA LEU A 12 -4.47 -3.07 9.36
C LEU A 12 -5.26 -1.84 9.77
N PRO A 13 -4.58 -0.72 9.99
CA PRO A 13 -5.31 0.52 10.19
C PRO A 13 -6.13 0.86 8.95
N MET A 14 -7.20 1.60 9.16
CA MET A 14 -8.04 2.00 8.05
C MET A 14 -7.29 2.84 7.03
N PHE A 15 -6.37 3.67 7.49
CA PHE A 15 -5.53 4.49 6.62
C PHE A 15 -4.08 4.23 6.94
N LEU A 16 -3.28 4.17 5.89
CA LEU A 16 -1.87 3.81 6.00
C LEU A 16 -0.98 4.94 5.53
N THR A 17 0.20 5.02 6.11
CA THR A 17 1.24 5.91 5.60
C THR A 17 2.05 5.16 4.55
N VAL A 18 2.88 5.92 3.80
CA VAL A 18 3.75 5.29 2.81
C VAL A 18 4.70 4.30 3.49
N MET A 19 5.20 4.65 4.67
CA MET A 19 6.10 3.75 5.38
C MET A 19 5.41 2.47 5.81
N GLU A 20 4.16 2.58 6.20
CA GLU A 20 3.40 1.39 6.57
C GLU A 20 3.15 0.50 5.36
N VAL A 21 2.91 1.11 4.21
CA VAL A 21 2.76 0.34 2.98
C VAL A 21 4.07 -0.39 2.66
N ALA A 22 5.19 0.28 2.84
CA ALA A 22 6.48 -0.35 2.59
C ALA A 22 6.65 -1.59 3.46
N GLY A 23 6.30 -1.48 4.74
CA GLY A 23 6.39 -2.61 5.65
C GLY A 23 5.44 -3.72 5.28
N LEU A 24 4.23 -3.36 4.89
CA LEU A 24 3.23 -4.35 4.53
C LEU A 24 3.66 -5.13 3.28
N LEU A 25 4.19 -4.45 2.29
CA LEU A 25 4.59 -5.09 1.05
C LEU A 25 5.99 -5.68 1.11
N GLY A 26 6.75 -5.37 2.16
CA GLY A 26 8.11 -5.87 2.27
C GLY A 26 9.07 -5.26 1.27
N ILE A 27 8.85 -4.00 0.92
CA ILE A 27 9.70 -3.31 -0.04
C ILE A 27 10.42 -2.16 0.64
N SER A 28 11.43 -1.63 -0.03
CA SER A 28 12.20 -0.54 0.52
C SER A 28 11.38 0.74 0.55
N ARG A 29 11.87 1.68 1.34
CA ARG A 29 11.23 2.98 1.43
C ARG A 29 11.20 3.67 0.08
N ALA A 30 12.30 3.62 -0.63
CA ALA A 30 12.37 4.27 -1.95
C ALA A 30 11.38 3.64 -2.91
N SER A 31 11.29 2.31 -2.89
CA SER A 31 10.35 1.63 -3.77
C SER A 31 8.91 1.98 -3.43
N ALA A 32 8.61 2.11 -2.14
CA ALA A 32 7.26 2.47 -1.73
C ALA A 32 6.89 3.86 -2.22
N TYR A 33 7.82 4.80 -2.12
CA TYR A 33 7.53 6.14 -2.60
C TYR A 33 7.32 6.18 -4.10
N GLU A 34 8.08 5.39 -4.83
CA GLU A 34 7.89 5.32 -6.27
C GLU A 34 6.55 4.70 -6.62
N LEU A 35 6.18 3.65 -5.90
CA LEU A 35 4.91 2.99 -6.14
C LEU A 35 3.75 3.93 -5.92
N VAL A 36 3.81 4.71 -4.84
CA VAL A 36 2.73 5.61 -4.49
C VAL A 36 2.59 6.74 -5.50
N ARG A 37 3.63 7.05 -6.23
CA ARG A 37 3.55 8.08 -7.27
C ARG A 37 2.77 7.63 -8.49
N GLU A 38 2.59 6.35 -8.65
CA GLU A 38 1.85 5.85 -9.81
C GLU A 38 0.45 6.43 -9.83
N GLU A 39 -0.01 6.75 -11.02
CA GLU A 39 -1.27 7.43 -11.17
C GLU A 39 -2.45 6.63 -10.67
N ASN A 40 -2.42 5.33 -10.93
CA ASN A 40 -3.54 4.49 -10.54
C ASN A 40 -3.37 3.85 -9.17
N PHE A 41 -2.35 4.25 -8.43
CA PHE A 41 -2.20 3.75 -7.07
C PHE A 41 -3.18 4.47 -6.16
N PRO A 42 -3.92 3.74 -5.31
CA PRO A 42 -4.92 4.35 -4.44
C PRO A 42 -4.26 5.20 -3.36
N LYS A 43 -4.55 6.48 -3.39
CA LYS A 43 -4.00 7.39 -2.39
C LYS A 43 -4.87 8.62 -2.26
N LEU A 44 -4.79 9.24 -1.11
CA LEU A 44 -5.47 10.49 -0.83
C LEU A 44 -4.46 11.52 -0.41
N LYS A 45 -4.52 12.69 -1.01
CA LYS A 45 -3.70 13.81 -0.59
C LYS A 45 -4.58 14.80 0.11
N ILE A 46 -4.81 14.56 1.37
CA ILE A 46 -5.76 15.36 2.11
C ILE A 46 -5.13 16.56 2.75
N VAL A 47 -3.92 16.40 3.25
CA VAL A 47 -3.32 17.43 4.08
C VAL A 47 -1.89 17.68 3.65
N GLN A 48 -1.64 18.90 3.23
CA GLN A 48 -0.30 19.48 3.14
C GLN A 48 0.81 18.51 2.80
N GLY A 49 0.73 17.91 1.65
CA GLY A 49 1.80 17.05 1.19
C GLY A 49 1.83 15.67 1.78
N ARG A 50 0.95 15.39 2.72
CA ARG A 50 0.87 14.05 3.27
C ARG A 50 0.10 13.13 2.35
N THR A 51 0.64 11.96 2.13
CA THR A 51 -0.03 10.95 1.34
C THR A 51 -0.57 9.89 2.27
N ILE A 52 -1.85 9.62 2.15
CA ILE A 52 -2.53 8.64 2.98
C ILE A 52 -3.14 7.59 2.06
N ILE A 53 -2.93 6.33 2.41
CA ILE A 53 -3.40 5.23 1.57
C ILE A 53 -4.55 4.52 2.27
N PRO A 54 -5.77 4.55 1.68
CA PRO A 54 -6.89 3.83 2.27
C PRO A 54 -6.65 2.32 2.19
N ARG A 55 -6.76 1.66 3.32
CA ARG A 55 -6.50 0.23 3.40
C ARG A 55 -7.31 -0.57 2.40
N ASP A 56 -8.61 -0.36 2.37
CA ASP A 56 -9.48 -1.19 1.55
C ASP A 56 -9.21 -1.00 0.06
N ARG A 57 -8.91 0.22 -0.33
CA ARG A 57 -8.58 0.48 -1.73
C ARG A 57 -7.25 -0.13 -2.11
N LEU A 58 -6.29 -0.08 -1.18
CA LEU A 58 -5.00 -0.71 -1.43
C LEU A 58 -5.16 -2.21 -1.63
N LEU A 59 -5.96 -2.84 -0.80
CA LEU A 59 -6.15 -4.28 -0.92
C LEU A 59 -6.85 -4.65 -2.21
N GLU A 60 -7.81 -3.84 -2.64
CA GLU A 60 -8.45 -4.05 -3.94
C GLU A 60 -7.44 -3.92 -5.08
N TRP A 61 -6.61 -2.89 -4.98
CA TRP A 61 -5.60 -2.64 -6.01
C TRP A 61 -4.62 -3.80 -6.11
N LEU A 62 -4.18 -4.31 -4.97
CA LEU A 62 -3.29 -5.45 -4.96
C LEU A 62 -3.95 -6.69 -5.57
N ASP A 63 -5.21 -6.87 -5.28
CA ASP A 63 -5.94 -7.99 -5.84
C ASP A 63 -5.99 -7.91 -7.35
N GLU A 64 -6.22 -6.72 -7.88
CA GLU A 64 -6.24 -6.52 -9.32
C GLU A 64 -4.89 -6.76 -9.95
N GLN A 65 -3.83 -6.28 -9.30
CA GLN A 65 -2.50 -6.51 -9.84
C GLN A 65 -2.16 -7.98 -9.89
N THR A 66 -2.59 -8.70 -8.91
CA THR A 66 -2.35 -10.14 -8.87
C THR A 66 -3.06 -10.83 -10.02
N ARG A 67 -4.26 -10.39 -10.32
CA ARG A 67 -5.00 -10.99 -11.43
C ARG A 67 -4.32 -10.75 -12.76
N TYR A 68 -3.86 -9.54 -12.98
CA TYR A 68 -3.23 -9.20 -14.24
C TYR A 68 -1.91 -9.92 -14.43
N ASN A 69 -1.19 -10.12 -13.33
CA ASN A 69 0.14 -10.71 -13.42
C ASN A 69 0.13 -12.20 -13.21
N ARG A 70 -1.04 -12.79 -13.19
CA ARG A 70 -1.14 -14.19 -12.97
C ARG A 70 -0.73 -14.96 -14.22
N ILE A 71 0.01 -15.98 -14.04
CA ILE A 71 0.51 -16.78 -15.17
C ILE A 71 -0.19 -18.09 -15.26
#